data_a1aabba9cc2ac809e510211d40eb6dfa
#
_entry.id   a1aabba9cc2ac809e510211d40eb6dfa
#
_cell.length_a   1.000
_cell.length_b   1.000
_cell.length_c   1.000
_cell.angle_alpha   90.00
_cell.angle_beta   90.00
_cell.angle_gamma   90.00
#
_symmetry.space_group_name_H-M   'P 1'
#
loop_
_entity.id
_entity.type
_entity.pdbx_description
1 polymer ?
#
loop_
_entity_poly.entity_id
_entity_poly.type
_entity_poly.pdbx_seq_one_letter_code
_entity_poly.pdbx_strand_id
1 'polypeptide(L)'
;MLFGNKAKKTSIKKQVLITRQTADGIITYSKTCHPNEGILILRGKSSKNEIVVDGLILPPFSVHGPYYSGFPSYDLPFDLSYVGTAHSHPGGSNKPSLEDLNNYYGLVSIIINYPYTYNTIAAFDRDGNHMELQIITALDDK
;
A
#
# COMPACT_ATOMS: atom_id res chain seq x y z
N MET A 1 -5.44 21.05 33.15
CA MET A 1 -5.30 20.85 32.69
C MET A 1 -5.38 20.83 31.91
N LEU A 2 -5.45 20.86 31.53
CA LEU A 2 -5.46 20.67 30.76
C LEU A 2 -4.94 20.26 29.98
N PHE A 3 -4.55 19.97 29.88
CA PHE A 3 -3.79 19.43 29.13
C PHE A 3 -4.09 18.38 28.39
N GLY A 4 -4.77 17.91 28.77
CA GLY A 4 -5.15 16.78 28.13
C GLY A 4 -5.22 16.97 26.71
N ASN A 5 -5.72 17.88 26.34
CA ASN A 5 -5.94 17.94 25.04
C ASN A 5 -4.83 18.05 24.20
N LYS A 6 -3.81 18.40 24.63
CA LYS A 6 -2.77 18.45 23.79
C LYS A 6 -2.43 17.21 23.27
N ALA A 7 -2.68 16.29 23.91
CA ALA A 7 -2.33 15.05 23.43
C ALA A 7 -3.01 14.81 22.18
N LYS A 8 -4.09 15.43 22.06
CA LYS A 8 -4.76 15.16 20.97
C LYS A 8 -4.30 15.83 19.82
N LYS A 9 -3.29 16.49 19.91
CA LYS A 9 -2.83 16.98 18.82
C LYS A 9 -2.51 15.93 17.96
N THR A 10 -3.26 15.61 17.14
CA THR A 10 -3.07 14.54 16.32
C THR A 10 -2.10 14.86 15.27
N SER A 11 -1.33 13.91 14.90
CA SER A 11 -0.46 14.04 13.78
C SER A 11 -1.32 14.15 12.53
N ILE A 12 -0.85 14.88 11.56
CA ILE A 12 -1.53 15.01 10.30
C ILE A 12 -1.35 13.73 9.53
N LYS A 13 -2.43 13.12 9.08
CA LYS A 13 -2.32 11.95 8.25
C LYS A 13 -1.91 12.37 6.88
N LYS A 14 -1.00 11.63 6.30
CA LYS A 14 -0.54 11.89 4.95
C LYS A 14 -1.54 11.38 3.95
N GLN A 15 -1.68 12.11 2.87
CA GLN A 15 -2.50 11.67 1.75
C GLN A 15 -1.61 10.82 0.83
N VAL A 16 -2.17 9.79 0.24
CA VAL A 16 -1.44 8.93 -0.69
C VAL A 16 -1.86 9.31 -2.10
N LEU A 17 -0.88 9.68 -2.91
CA LEU A 17 -1.11 9.97 -4.33
C LEU A 17 -0.45 8.85 -5.13
N ILE A 18 -1.20 8.20 -6.00
CA ILE A 18 -0.65 7.13 -6.81
C ILE A 18 -0.86 7.47 -8.27
N THR A 19 0.18 7.32 -9.08
CA THR A 19 0.01 7.60 -10.50
C THR A 19 -0.90 6.55 -11.13
N ARG A 20 -1.65 6.97 -12.15
CA ARG A 20 -2.56 6.05 -12.83
C ARG A 20 -1.79 4.85 -13.38
N GLN A 21 -0.60 5.08 -13.91
CA GLN A 21 0.20 3.99 -14.45
C GLN A 21 0.53 2.97 -13.36
N THR A 22 0.86 3.45 -12.16
CA THR A 22 1.17 2.54 -11.05
C THR A 22 -0.08 1.79 -10.60
N ALA A 23 -1.20 2.47 -10.51
CA ALA A 23 -2.47 1.81 -10.14
C ALA A 23 -2.84 0.75 -11.17
N ASP A 24 -2.67 1.05 -12.46
CA ASP A 24 -2.96 0.08 -13.51
C ASP A 24 -2.02 -1.12 -13.41
N GLY A 25 -0.77 -0.91 -13.02
CA GLY A 25 0.17 -2.00 -12.81
C GLY A 25 -0.26 -2.91 -11.66
N ILE A 26 -0.75 -2.32 -10.57
CA ILE A 26 -1.26 -3.12 -9.46
C ILE A 26 -2.45 -3.94 -9.91
N ILE A 27 -3.37 -3.35 -10.67
CA ILE A 27 -4.56 -4.04 -11.16
C ILE A 27 -4.15 -5.20 -12.06
N THR A 28 -3.27 -4.95 -13.01
CA THR A 28 -2.84 -5.98 -13.95
C THR A 28 -2.14 -7.13 -13.24
N TYR A 29 -1.25 -6.81 -12.32
CA TYR A 29 -0.52 -7.83 -11.58
C TYR A 29 -1.48 -8.65 -10.73
N SER A 30 -2.44 -8.01 -10.08
CA SER A 30 -3.42 -8.71 -9.25
C SER A 30 -4.27 -9.67 -10.06
N LYS A 31 -4.68 -9.27 -11.24
CA LYS A 31 -5.44 -10.14 -12.11
C LYS A 31 -4.59 -11.32 -12.58
N THR A 32 -3.32 -11.09 -12.83
CA THR A 32 -2.42 -12.15 -13.25
C THR A 32 -2.21 -13.18 -12.15
N CYS A 33 -2.12 -12.74 -10.90
CA CYS A 33 -1.90 -13.66 -9.79
C CYS A 33 -3.17 -14.40 -9.37
N HIS A 34 -4.33 -13.84 -9.65
CA HIS A 34 -5.60 -14.43 -9.20
C HIS A 34 -5.70 -15.91 -9.60
N PRO A 35 -6.12 -16.82 -8.74
CA PRO A 35 -6.74 -16.59 -7.42
C PRO A 35 -5.76 -16.56 -6.26
N ASN A 36 -4.48 -16.42 -6.53
CA ASN A 36 -3.48 -16.30 -5.48
C ASN A 36 -3.30 -14.84 -5.12
N GLU A 37 -2.86 -14.59 -3.89
CA GLU A 37 -2.49 -13.25 -3.48
C GLU A 37 -1.18 -12.88 -4.15
N GLY A 38 -1.07 -11.64 -4.58
CA GLY A 38 0.16 -11.08 -5.10
C GLY A 38 0.67 -10.00 -4.19
N ILE A 39 1.97 -9.73 -4.23
CA ILE A 39 2.56 -8.66 -3.43
C ILE A 39 3.59 -7.93 -4.27
N LEU A 40 3.61 -6.61 -4.14
CA LEU A 40 4.56 -5.74 -4.84
C LEU A 40 5.13 -4.74 -3.83
N ILE A 41 6.33 -4.27 -4.08
CA ILE A 41 6.91 -3.19 -3.32
C ILE A 41 6.56 -1.89 -4.04
N LEU A 42 6.19 -0.87 -3.28
CA LEU A 42 5.85 0.43 -3.82
C LEU A 42 7.05 1.36 -3.76
N ARG A 43 7.32 2.02 -4.86
CA ARG A 43 8.35 3.04 -4.92
C ARG A 43 7.74 4.40 -4.95
N GLY A 44 8.43 5.37 -4.38
CA GLY A 44 7.94 6.74 -4.40
C GLY A 44 8.69 7.64 -3.47
N LYS A 45 8.03 8.67 -3.00
CA LYS A 45 8.62 9.66 -2.12
C LYS A 45 7.63 10.03 -1.04
N SER A 46 8.15 10.40 0.12
CA SER A 46 7.31 10.87 1.21
C SER A 46 7.73 12.28 1.57
N SER A 47 6.76 13.14 1.78
CA SER A 47 6.98 14.49 2.27
C SER A 47 6.12 14.68 3.50
N LYS A 48 6.03 15.90 4.02
CA LYS A 48 5.31 16.15 5.25
C LYS A 48 3.84 15.71 5.16
N ASN A 49 3.20 15.99 4.04
CA ASN A 49 1.76 15.77 3.93
C ASN A 49 1.37 14.70 2.93
N GLU A 50 2.31 14.16 2.18
CA GLU A 50 1.97 13.27 1.09
C GLU A 50 2.94 12.10 0.97
N ILE A 51 2.42 10.98 0.52
CA ILE A 51 3.23 9.87 0.04
C ILE A 51 2.85 9.72 -1.42
N VAL A 52 3.84 9.87 -2.31
CA VAL A 52 3.61 9.72 -3.75
C VAL A 52 4.12 8.36 -4.15
N VAL A 53 3.26 7.57 -4.78
CA VAL A 53 3.60 6.22 -5.23
C VAL A 53 3.65 6.26 -6.75
N ASP A 54 4.84 6.08 -7.32
CA ASP A 54 5.04 6.22 -8.75
C ASP A 54 5.75 5.05 -9.39
N GLY A 55 5.90 3.95 -8.71
CA GLY A 55 6.54 2.77 -9.30
C GLY A 55 6.28 1.52 -8.50
N LEU A 56 6.55 0.39 -9.13
CA LEU A 56 6.34 -0.93 -8.55
C LEU A 56 7.58 -1.77 -8.76
N ILE A 57 7.88 -2.63 -7.79
CA ILE A 57 8.98 -3.57 -7.88
C ILE A 57 8.47 -4.92 -7.39
N LEU A 58 8.83 -5.97 -8.10
CA LEU A 58 8.56 -7.33 -7.64
C LEU A 58 9.53 -7.65 -6.51
N PRO A 59 9.04 -8.07 -5.36
CA PRO A 59 9.95 -8.40 -4.26
C PRO A 59 10.71 -9.68 -4.56
N PRO A 60 11.95 -9.78 -4.09
CA PRO A 60 12.69 -11.03 -4.24
C PRO A 60 12.13 -12.09 -3.30
N PHE A 61 12.14 -13.33 -3.74
CA PHE A 61 11.76 -14.46 -2.90
C PHE A 61 10.36 -14.32 -2.30
N SER A 62 9.44 -13.68 -3.01
CA SER A 62 8.09 -13.56 -2.50
C SER A 62 7.38 -14.91 -2.57
N VAL A 63 6.44 -15.12 -1.65
CA VAL A 63 5.65 -16.33 -1.60
C VAL A 63 4.22 -15.97 -1.94
N HIS A 64 3.59 -16.77 -2.79
CA HIS A 64 2.22 -16.51 -3.25
C HIS A 64 1.33 -17.71 -2.95
N GLY A 65 0.08 -17.46 -2.64
CA GLY A 65 -0.91 -18.49 -2.44
C GLY A 65 -2.30 -17.89 -2.41
N PRO A 66 -3.34 -18.72 -2.34
CA PRO A 66 -4.72 -18.20 -2.36
C PRO A 66 -5.05 -17.28 -1.20
N TYR A 67 -4.43 -17.52 -0.04
CA TYR A 67 -4.74 -16.77 1.16
C TYR A 67 -3.51 -16.09 1.78
N TYR A 68 -2.39 -16.12 1.11
CA TYR A 68 -1.16 -15.62 1.69
C TYR A 68 -0.14 -15.24 0.63
N SER A 69 0.49 -14.10 0.83
CA SER A 69 1.68 -13.75 0.07
C SER A 69 2.55 -12.91 0.99
N GLY A 70 3.86 -12.96 0.79
CA GLY A 70 4.76 -12.18 1.63
C GLY A 70 6.18 -12.30 1.17
N PHE A 71 7.05 -11.65 1.89
CA PHE A 71 8.48 -11.71 1.67
C PHE A 71 9.18 -11.28 2.94
N PRO A 72 10.40 -11.77 3.18
CA PRO A 72 11.13 -11.35 4.36
C PRO A 72 11.70 -9.96 4.11
N SER A 73 11.27 -9.01 4.92
CA SER A 73 11.72 -7.62 4.72
C SER A 73 13.20 -7.46 4.92
N TYR A 74 13.84 -8.35 5.70
CA TYR A 74 15.28 -8.23 5.92
C TYR A 74 16.08 -8.61 4.67
N ASP A 75 15.44 -9.19 3.66
CA ASP A 75 16.12 -9.50 2.42
C ASP A 75 16.10 -8.32 1.45
N LEU A 76 15.41 -7.24 1.81
CA LEU A 76 15.36 -6.06 0.94
C LEU A 76 16.55 -5.17 1.22
N PRO A 77 17.15 -4.59 0.18
CA PRO A 77 18.19 -3.60 0.42
C PRO A 77 17.57 -2.37 1.04
N PHE A 78 18.34 -1.64 1.83
CA PHE A 78 17.86 -0.40 2.40
C PHE A 78 17.72 0.60 1.24
N ASP A 79 16.55 1.18 1.08
CA ASP A 79 16.30 2.09 -0.02
C ASP A 79 15.17 3.03 0.38
N LEU A 80 15.49 4.31 0.49
CA LEU A 80 14.51 5.31 0.93
C LEU A 80 13.40 5.54 -0.09
N SER A 81 13.56 5.07 -1.34
CA SER A 81 12.50 5.20 -2.32
C SER A 81 11.44 4.11 -2.18
N TYR A 82 11.63 3.13 -1.30
CA TYR A 82 10.61 2.12 -1.05
C TYR A 82 9.67 2.68 0.00
N VAL A 83 8.44 2.91 -0.36
CA VAL A 83 7.49 3.57 0.54
C VAL A 83 6.45 2.62 1.13
N GLY A 84 6.37 1.41 0.65
CA GLY A 84 5.40 0.46 1.21
C GLY A 84 5.20 -0.73 0.32
N THR A 85 4.05 -1.38 0.48
CA THR A 85 3.71 -2.57 -0.29
C THR A 85 2.30 -2.45 -0.84
N ALA A 86 2.04 -3.23 -1.90
CA ALA A 86 0.69 -3.42 -2.40
C ALA A 86 0.44 -4.91 -2.45
N HIS A 87 -0.74 -5.35 -2.01
CA HIS A 87 -1.08 -6.75 -2.20
C HIS A 87 -2.54 -6.90 -2.57
N SER A 88 -2.84 -8.04 -3.17
CA SER A 88 -4.19 -8.33 -3.62
C SER A 88 -4.85 -9.36 -2.72
N HIS A 89 -6.15 -9.19 -2.52
CA HIS A 89 -6.98 -10.14 -1.80
C HIS A 89 -7.93 -10.76 -2.81
N PRO A 90 -7.89 -12.07 -3.03
CA PRO A 90 -8.79 -12.69 -4.00
C PRO A 90 -10.24 -12.69 -3.52
N GLY A 91 -10.50 -12.41 -2.26
CA GLY A 91 -11.85 -12.33 -1.76
C GLY A 91 -12.48 -10.97 -1.95
N GLY A 92 -13.61 -10.75 -1.33
CA GLY A 92 -14.39 -9.55 -1.56
C GLY A 92 -14.11 -8.37 -0.65
N SER A 93 -12.96 -8.36 0.04
CA SER A 93 -12.66 -7.28 0.98
C SER A 93 -11.23 -6.84 0.84
N ASN A 94 -11.00 -5.52 0.87
CA ASN A 94 -9.64 -4.99 0.88
C ASN A 94 -9.20 -4.54 2.27
N LYS A 95 -9.88 -5.00 3.32
CA LYS A 95 -9.45 -4.66 4.67
C LYS A 95 -8.21 -5.45 5.03
N PRO A 96 -7.26 -4.85 5.78
CA PRO A 96 -6.07 -5.58 6.19
C PRO A 96 -6.42 -6.74 7.09
N SER A 97 -5.79 -7.88 6.87
CA SER A 97 -5.89 -9.01 7.78
C SER A 97 -4.90 -8.82 8.92
N LEU A 98 -5.00 -9.66 9.94
CA LEU A 98 -4.02 -9.62 11.01
C LEU A 98 -2.62 -9.89 10.47
N GLU A 99 -2.50 -10.81 9.53
CA GLU A 99 -1.22 -11.12 8.93
C GLU A 99 -0.68 -9.91 8.17
N ASP A 100 -1.54 -9.18 7.46
CA ASP A 100 -1.12 -7.97 6.76
C ASP A 100 -0.56 -6.94 7.74
N LEU A 101 -1.21 -6.79 8.89
CA LEU A 101 -0.75 -5.82 9.88
C LEU A 101 0.56 -6.26 10.52
N ASN A 102 0.72 -7.55 10.76
CA ASN A 102 1.94 -8.07 11.37
C ASN A 102 3.13 -7.97 10.42
N ASN A 103 2.88 -7.96 9.13
CA ASN A 103 3.95 -7.90 8.13
C ASN A 103 4.03 -6.54 7.45
N TYR A 104 3.49 -5.51 8.08
CA TYR A 104 3.50 -4.17 7.52
C TYR A 104 4.92 -3.70 7.24
N TYR A 105 5.12 -3.06 6.10
CA TYR A 105 6.41 -2.56 5.71
C TYR A 105 6.25 -1.15 5.15
N GLY A 106 7.08 -0.23 5.60
CA GLY A 106 7.12 1.13 5.06
C GLY A 106 6.08 2.06 5.65
N LEU A 107 5.58 2.95 4.84
CA LEU A 107 4.70 4.03 5.26
C LEU A 107 3.26 3.83 4.85
N VAL A 108 3.01 2.95 3.88
CA VAL A 108 1.66 2.73 3.38
C VAL A 108 1.53 1.29 2.90
N SER A 109 0.36 0.72 3.12
CA SER A 109 0.00 -0.57 2.56
C SER A 109 -1.19 -0.33 1.64
N ILE A 110 -1.07 -0.69 0.38
CA ILE A 110 -2.17 -0.62 -0.56
C ILE A 110 -2.72 -2.03 -0.74
N ILE A 111 -4.03 -2.17 -0.61
CA ILE A 111 -4.68 -3.47 -0.76
C ILE A 111 -5.77 -3.33 -1.80
N ILE A 112 -5.83 -4.28 -2.72
CA ILE A 112 -6.85 -4.30 -3.74
C ILE A 112 -7.53 -5.66 -3.70
N ASN A 113 -8.86 -5.69 -3.80
CA ASN A 113 -9.56 -6.96 -3.77
C ASN A 113 -10.25 -7.24 -5.10
N TYR A 114 -10.58 -8.52 -5.31
CA TYR A 114 -11.31 -8.94 -6.50
C TYR A 114 -12.61 -8.14 -6.61
N PRO A 115 -12.95 -7.61 -7.78
CA PRO A 115 -12.42 -7.93 -9.11
C PRO A 115 -11.30 -7.00 -9.61
N TYR A 116 -10.60 -6.32 -8.74
CA TYR A 116 -9.41 -5.56 -9.03
C TYR A 116 -9.69 -4.38 -9.98
N THR A 117 -10.41 -3.43 -9.47
CA THR A 117 -10.73 -2.21 -10.22
C THR A 117 -10.32 -1.00 -9.40
N TYR A 118 -10.45 0.20 -9.96
CA TYR A 118 -10.17 1.41 -9.21
C TYR A 118 -11.06 1.55 -7.98
N ASN A 119 -12.22 0.89 -7.97
CA ASN A 119 -13.14 0.98 -6.83
C ASN A 119 -12.79 0.01 -5.71
N THR A 120 -11.87 -0.90 -5.94
CA THR A 120 -11.54 -1.90 -4.93
C THR A 120 -10.14 -1.73 -4.36
N ILE A 121 -9.50 -0.58 -4.59
CA ILE A 121 -8.16 -0.32 -4.10
C ILE A 121 -8.25 0.66 -2.93
N ALA A 122 -7.46 0.43 -1.89
CA ALA A 122 -7.46 1.27 -0.71
C ALA A 122 -6.07 1.32 -0.10
N ALA A 123 -5.81 2.36 0.68
CA ALA A 123 -4.53 2.57 1.34
C ALA A 123 -4.74 2.56 2.86
N PHE A 124 -3.77 2.01 3.57
CA PHE A 124 -3.85 1.84 5.02
C PHE A 124 -2.53 2.17 5.69
N ASP A 125 -2.61 2.67 6.90
CA ASP A 125 -1.42 2.92 7.71
C ASP A 125 -1.07 1.67 8.54
N ARG A 126 -0.04 1.81 9.37
CA ARG A 126 0.47 0.68 10.15
C ARG A 126 -0.58 0.12 11.10
N ASP A 127 -1.50 0.93 11.55
CA ASP A 127 -2.54 0.49 12.49
C ASP A 127 -3.78 -0.05 11.78
N GLY A 128 -3.74 -0.10 10.46
CA GLY A 128 -4.88 -0.61 9.68
C GLY A 128 -5.95 0.43 9.43
N ASN A 129 -5.66 1.70 9.68
CA ASN A 129 -6.63 2.75 9.43
C ASN A 129 -6.52 3.25 7.99
N HIS A 130 -7.65 3.60 7.41
CA HIS A 130 -7.67 4.11 6.05
C HIS A 130 -6.87 5.39 5.91
N MET A 131 -6.15 5.49 4.81
CA MET A 131 -5.52 6.72 4.38
C MET A 131 -6.20 7.17 3.10
N GLU A 132 -6.30 8.49 2.90
CA GLU A 132 -6.91 9.00 1.69
C GLU A 132 -6.04 8.67 0.50
N LEU A 133 -6.63 8.13 -0.55
CA LEU A 133 -5.90 7.70 -1.73
C LEU A 133 -6.47 8.39 -2.96
N GLN A 134 -5.60 9.04 -3.73
CA GLN A 134 -6.01 9.72 -4.95
C GLN A 134 -5.16 9.21 -6.10
N ILE A 135 -5.82 8.87 -7.21
CA ILE A 135 -5.12 8.45 -8.42
C ILE A 135 -4.90 9.68 -9.28
N ILE A 136 -3.65 9.94 -9.65
CA ILE A 136 -3.31 11.12 -10.45
C ILE A 136 -2.74 10.68 -11.79
N THR A 137 -2.85 11.52 -12.80
CA THR A 137 -2.43 11.13 -14.13
C THR A 137 -0.92 11.22 -14.29
N ALA A 138 -0.29 12.20 -13.62
CA ALA A 138 1.16 12.34 -13.67
C ALA A 138 1.63 13.05 -12.42
N LEU A 139 2.93 12.98 -12.15
CA LEU A 139 3.47 13.57 -10.93
C LEU A 139 3.29 15.07 -10.86
N ASP A 140 3.35 15.75 -11.98
CA ASP A 140 3.21 17.18 -11.97
C ASP A 140 1.75 17.62 -11.87
N ASP A 141 0.83 16.70 -11.79
CA ASP A 141 -0.57 17.04 -11.58
C ASP A 141 -0.89 17.21 -10.11
N LYS A 142 0.00 16.90 -9.22
CA LYS A 142 -0.32 17.01 -7.80
C LYS A 142 -0.19 18.43 -7.27
#